data_bd02fa914195a8dfd5837b631cbabf13
#
_entry.id   bd02fa914195a8dfd5837b631cbabf13
#
_cell.length_a   1.000
_cell.length_b   1.000
_cell.length_c   1.000
_cell.angle_alpha   90.00
_cell.angle_beta   90.00
_cell.angle_gamma   90.00
#
_symmetry.space_group_name_H-M   'P 1'
#
loop_
_entity.id
_entity.type
_entity.pdbx_description
1 polymer ?
#
loop_
_entity_poly.entity_id
_entity_poly.type
_entity_poly.pdbx_seq_one_letter_code
_entity_poly.pdbx_strand_id
1 'polypeptide(L)'
;MRSRLLPALVPLALIAVACGDDNPRATASEQTRGSDPVATTGTTATTGTTTPGGDAFGWEEVGGDDRVQVGWLEVPIDHDDPSAGTFRLHVARHLADPAERIGSLLVNPGGPGFGGSDFARYAEQIYSEDLLARFDIVGWDPRGTGESEPAIDCIDDYDRYFATTDITPDDDAERQEIVDLARELSESCAERNEDIIQHVGTNDSARDMDAIRQALGEETISYFGFSYGSELGATWATLFPETVRAAVLDGAADPTADFLESGLQQTAGFEASIETFLARCSDDEDCAFHNGGDAEGAFDELMLAIDEDPVPSEPGRPDVTRGVALTAVAQAMYSESLWGELEEALAAAQRGDGSGLLALYDQYYQRRPDGSYDNSLEAFQTISCMDEEERLSVEEDDATAPRFQEVAPRFAPGTTGSYFCTFFPESEDPRVDVTGEGAGPILVVGTTGDPATPLSSTEAMADALEEGVLLVVVADQHTGYGVNDCAYETIDGYLIDLEVPEDGTRCG
;
A
#
# COMPACT_ATOMS: atom_id res chain seq x y z
N MET A 1 30.15 35.05 0.10
CA MET A 1 29.82 33.96 1.02
C MET A 1 28.35 34.12 1.43
N ARG A 2 27.45 33.52 0.69
CA ARG A 2 26.03 33.43 1.05
C ARG A 2 25.78 31.95 1.28
N SER A 3 25.53 31.58 2.53
CA SER A 3 25.15 30.26 2.98
C SER A 3 23.81 29.93 2.35
N ARG A 4 23.76 28.94 1.48
CA ARG A 4 22.53 28.31 1.02
C ARG A 4 22.17 27.25 2.07
N LEU A 5 21.08 27.49 2.77
CA LEU A 5 20.40 26.46 3.55
C LEU A 5 19.83 25.45 2.53
N LEU A 6 20.30 24.21 2.59
CA LEU A 6 19.65 23.08 1.92
C LEU A 6 18.27 22.88 2.56
N PRO A 7 17.24 22.62 1.77
CA PRO A 7 15.99 22.13 2.31
C PRO A 7 16.22 20.72 2.89
N ALA A 8 15.66 20.48 4.07
CA ALA A 8 15.67 19.16 4.69
C ALA A 8 14.91 18.18 3.78
N LEU A 9 15.56 17.11 3.37
CA LEU A 9 14.97 15.96 2.72
C LEU A 9 13.89 15.38 3.64
N VAL A 10 12.64 15.38 3.19
CA VAL A 10 11.54 14.64 3.83
C VAL A 10 11.61 13.25 3.27
N PRO A 11 11.88 12.23 4.08
CA PRO A 11 11.86 10.84 3.60
C PRO A 11 10.42 10.42 3.29
N LEU A 12 10.27 9.60 2.25
CA LEU A 12 9.01 8.94 1.88
C LEU A 12 8.69 7.86 2.93
N ALA A 13 8.42 8.27 4.15
CA ALA A 13 7.61 7.45 5.05
C ALA A 13 6.16 7.58 4.58
N LEU A 14 5.41 6.50 4.53
CA LEU A 14 3.94 6.54 4.38
C LEU A 14 3.43 7.74 5.18
N ILE A 15 2.98 8.80 4.47
CA ILE A 15 2.64 10.06 5.10
C ILE A 15 1.34 9.84 5.85
N ALA A 16 1.43 9.58 7.15
CA ALA A 16 0.31 9.78 8.05
C ALA A 16 0.08 11.30 8.15
N VAL A 17 -0.75 11.84 7.26
CA VAL A 17 -1.14 13.24 7.33
C VAL A 17 -2.12 13.40 8.49
N ALA A 18 -1.63 13.89 9.62
CA ALA A 18 -2.48 14.41 10.68
C ALA A 18 -3.15 15.68 10.17
N CYS A 19 -4.36 15.57 9.64
CA CYS A 19 -5.23 16.72 9.40
C CYS A 19 -5.68 17.29 10.75
N GLY A 20 -5.06 18.38 11.18
CA GLY A 20 -5.57 19.23 12.25
C GLY A 20 -6.78 20.00 11.73
N ASP A 21 -7.97 19.60 12.15
CA ASP A 21 -9.21 20.33 11.91
C ASP A 21 -9.28 21.56 12.80
N ASP A 22 -9.04 22.72 12.21
CA ASP A 22 -9.55 24.01 12.73
C ASP A 22 -10.82 24.38 11.95
N ASN A 23 -11.96 23.87 12.39
CA ASN A 23 -13.26 24.34 11.88
C ASN A 23 -14.10 24.93 13.02
N PRO A 24 -14.50 26.23 12.96
CA PRO A 24 -15.31 26.84 14.01
C PRO A 24 -16.77 26.36 13.93
N ARG A 25 -17.24 25.88 15.07
CA ARG A 25 -18.63 25.47 15.36
C ARG A 25 -19.66 26.42 14.77
N ALA A 26 -20.53 25.92 13.88
CA ALA A 26 -21.83 26.49 13.61
C ALA A 26 -22.89 25.77 14.45
N THR A 27 -23.61 26.53 15.24
CA THR A 27 -24.67 26.11 16.14
C THR A 27 -25.90 25.64 15.39
N ALA A 28 -26.38 24.44 15.73
CA ALA A 28 -27.68 23.91 15.27
C ALA A 28 -28.84 24.70 15.84
N SER A 29 -29.80 25.04 14.99
CA SER A 29 -31.15 25.38 15.38
C SER A 29 -32.14 24.38 14.79
N GLU A 30 -32.87 23.71 15.71
CA GLU A 30 -34.01 22.87 15.38
C GLU A 30 -35.10 23.71 14.65
N GLN A 31 -35.66 23.12 13.58
CA GLN A 31 -37.05 23.39 13.23
C GLN A 31 -37.75 22.19 12.61
N THR A 32 -38.94 21.99 13.11
CA THR A 32 -39.89 20.91 13.01
C THR A 32 -40.55 20.70 11.64
N ARG A 33 -40.82 19.42 11.38
CA ARG A 33 -41.88 18.73 10.59
C ARG A 33 -42.88 19.55 9.79
N GLY A 34 -43.05 19.13 8.54
CA GLY A 34 -44.25 19.31 7.75
C GLY A 34 -44.31 18.28 6.63
N SER A 35 -45.32 17.42 6.71
CA SER A 35 -45.64 16.30 5.82
C SER A 35 -46.48 16.77 4.60
N ASP A 36 -46.35 15.96 3.50
CA ASP A 36 -47.28 15.66 2.40
C ASP A 36 -47.01 16.30 1.02
N PRO A 37 -47.52 15.66 -0.07
CA PRO A 37 -47.38 14.29 -0.54
C PRO A 37 -46.87 14.14 -2.02
N VAL A 38 -46.49 12.92 -2.34
CA VAL A 38 -46.35 12.21 -3.63
C VAL A 38 -46.87 12.87 -4.90
N ALA A 39 -45.99 13.02 -5.88
CA ALA A 39 -46.33 13.00 -7.29
C ALA A 39 -45.36 12.11 -8.07
N THR A 40 -45.87 10.95 -8.49
CA THR A 40 -45.27 10.03 -9.45
C THR A 40 -45.17 10.71 -10.82
N THR A 41 -43.94 10.84 -11.34
CA THR A 41 -43.73 11.03 -12.78
C THR A 41 -42.67 10.04 -13.24
N GLY A 42 -43.06 9.21 -14.21
CA GLY A 42 -42.25 8.17 -14.78
C GLY A 42 -40.99 8.73 -15.44
N THR A 43 -39.85 8.12 -15.10
CA THR A 43 -38.58 8.41 -15.75
C THR A 43 -38.37 7.38 -16.86
N THR A 44 -38.37 7.87 -18.06
CA THR A 44 -37.98 7.17 -19.28
C THR A 44 -36.48 6.90 -19.17
N ALA A 45 -36.05 5.64 -19.27
CA ALA A 45 -34.67 5.26 -19.40
C ALA A 45 -34.08 5.89 -20.68
N THR A 46 -33.19 6.83 -20.52
CA THR A 46 -32.38 7.38 -21.60
C THR A 46 -31.09 6.60 -21.63
N THR A 47 -30.92 5.79 -22.66
CA THR A 47 -29.63 5.22 -23.04
C THR A 47 -28.71 6.39 -23.36
N GLY A 48 -27.78 6.68 -22.47
CA GLY A 48 -26.80 7.75 -22.63
C GLY A 48 -25.72 7.30 -23.63
N THR A 49 -25.84 7.78 -24.84
CA THR A 49 -24.72 7.86 -25.77
C THR A 49 -23.82 8.98 -25.27
N THR A 50 -22.64 8.64 -24.75
CA THR A 50 -21.60 9.61 -24.39
C THR A 50 -21.20 10.40 -25.62
N THR A 51 -21.45 11.68 -25.60
CA THR A 51 -20.96 12.65 -26.60
C THR A 51 -19.45 12.86 -26.30
N PRO A 52 -18.55 12.79 -27.28
CA PRO A 52 -17.15 13.14 -27.06
C PRO A 52 -17.05 14.63 -26.70
N GLY A 53 -16.61 14.93 -25.46
CA GLY A 53 -16.34 16.30 -25.01
C GLY A 53 -17.03 16.73 -23.71
N GLY A 54 -17.66 15.82 -22.95
CA GLY A 54 -18.12 16.09 -21.59
C GLY A 54 -17.05 15.71 -20.56
N ASP A 55 -16.94 16.49 -19.48
CA ASP A 55 -16.11 16.13 -18.31
C ASP A 55 -16.68 14.84 -17.68
N ALA A 56 -15.97 13.73 -17.84
CA ALA A 56 -16.42 12.42 -17.36
C ALA A 56 -16.31 12.31 -15.83
N PHE A 57 -15.47 13.12 -15.20
CA PHE A 57 -15.15 13.06 -13.76
C PHE A 57 -15.96 14.05 -12.93
N GLY A 58 -16.45 15.15 -13.51
CA GLY A 58 -17.11 16.22 -12.76
C GLY A 58 -16.15 16.90 -11.78
N TRP A 59 -14.96 17.28 -12.25
CA TRP A 59 -13.88 17.82 -11.43
C TRP A 59 -14.30 19.01 -10.55
N GLU A 60 -13.92 18.94 -9.27
CA GLU A 60 -14.10 20.00 -8.26
C GLU A 60 -12.74 20.38 -7.67
N GLU A 61 -12.48 21.69 -7.48
CA GLU A 61 -11.27 22.19 -6.83
C GLU A 61 -11.30 21.91 -5.32
N VAL A 62 -10.17 21.53 -4.74
CA VAL A 62 -10.05 21.15 -3.32
C VAL A 62 -9.06 22.04 -2.60
N GLY A 63 -9.40 22.43 -1.36
CA GLY A 63 -8.48 23.08 -0.45
C GLY A 63 -8.07 24.51 -0.82
N GLY A 64 -8.65 25.11 -1.86
CA GLY A 64 -8.32 26.45 -2.34
C GLY A 64 -7.01 26.49 -3.16
N ASP A 65 -6.50 25.34 -3.57
CA ASP A 65 -5.46 25.20 -4.58
C ASP A 65 -6.15 24.89 -5.93
N ASP A 66 -5.97 25.77 -6.90
CA ASP A 66 -6.58 25.65 -8.23
C ASP A 66 -5.93 24.56 -9.09
N ARG A 67 -4.79 23.99 -8.65
CA ARG A 67 -4.12 22.86 -9.29
C ARG A 67 -4.61 21.51 -8.82
N VAL A 68 -5.20 21.41 -7.62
CA VAL A 68 -5.69 20.15 -7.07
C VAL A 68 -7.19 20.03 -7.28
N GLN A 69 -7.59 18.95 -7.96
CA GLN A 69 -8.99 18.66 -8.26
C GLN A 69 -9.33 17.22 -7.89
N VAL A 70 -10.58 17.00 -7.47
CA VAL A 70 -11.15 15.67 -7.24
C VAL A 70 -12.37 15.45 -8.12
N GLY A 71 -12.66 14.20 -8.43
CA GLY A 71 -13.80 13.83 -9.25
C GLY A 71 -14.13 12.36 -9.11
N TRP A 72 -15.11 11.90 -9.85
CA TRP A 72 -15.61 10.54 -9.79
C TRP A 72 -15.71 9.94 -11.19
N LEU A 73 -15.31 8.67 -11.33
CA LEU A 73 -15.50 7.94 -12.58
C LEU A 73 -16.37 6.70 -12.31
N GLU A 74 -17.47 6.54 -13.06
CA GLU A 74 -18.24 5.31 -13.03
C GLU A 74 -17.61 4.26 -13.95
N VAL A 75 -17.34 3.05 -13.39
CA VAL A 75 -16.87 1.89 -14.10
C VAL A 75 -17.77 0.70 -13.80
N PRO A 76 -17.91 -0.32 -14.66
CA PRO A 76 -18.74 -1.48 -14.36
C PRO A 76 -18.15 -2.29 -13.21
N ILE A 77 -19.00 -2.96 -12.41
CA ILE A 77 -18.55 -3.96 -11.43
C ILE A 77 -17.87 -5.09 -12.19
N ASP A 78 -18.56 -5.66 -13.15
CA ASP A 78 -18.05 -6.70 -14.05
C ASP A 78 -17.81 -6.08 -15.43
N HIS A 79 -16.54 -6.07 -15.88
CA HIS A 79 -16.17 -5.53 -17.19
C HIS A 79 -16.73 -6.35 -18.35
N ASP A 80 -17.05 -7.64 -18.12
CA ASP A 80 -17.67 -8.54 -19.11
C ASP A 80 -19.20 -8.45 -19.12
N ASP A 81 -19.83 -8.04 -17.98
CA ASP A 81 -21.27 -7.73 -17.89
C ASP A 81 -21.53 -6.34 -17.30
N PRO A 82 -21.46 -5.27 -18.10
CA PRO A 82 -21.70 -3.91 -17.62
C PRO A 82 -23.12 -3.66 -17.05
N SER A 83 -24.01 -4.65 -17.10
CA SER A 83 -25.35 -4.56 -16.49
C SER A 83 -25.38 -4.98 -15.02
N ALA A 84 -24.29 -5.58 -14.48
CA ALA A 84 -24.18 -6.05 -13.11
C ALA A 84 -24.15 -4.91 -12.06
N GLY A 85 -23.88 -3.67 -12.47
CA GLY A 85 -23.79 -2.50 -11.60
C GLY A 85 -22.53 -1.69 -11.87
N THR A 86 -22.26 -0.70 -11.02
CA THR A 86 -21.09 0.18 -11.20
C THR A 86 -20.35 0.40 -9.90
N PHE A 87 -19.02 0.52 -9.99
CA PHE A 87 -18.19 1.24 -9.02
C PHE A 87 -18.16 2.72 -9.40
N ARG A 88 -18.04 3.57 -8.40
CA ARG A 88 -17.68 4.98 -8.55
C ARG A 88 -16.29 5.16 -7.98
N LEU A 89 -15.30 5.29 -8.85
CA LEU A 89 -13.92 5.50 -8.44
C LEU A 89 -13.73 6.95 -8.02
N HIS A 90 -13.17 7.17 -6.83
CA HIS A 90 -12.71 8.48 -6.40
C HIS A 90 -11.35 8.76 -7.04
N VAL A 91 -11.25 9.87 -7.76
CA VAL A 91 -10.06 10.25 -8.52
C VAL A 91 -9.63 11.66 -8.12
N ALA A 92 -8.34 11.83 -7.86
CA ALA A 92 -7.76 13.15 -7.66
C ALA A 92 -6.72 13.44 -8.74
N ARG A 93 -6.49 14.72 -9.03
CA ARG A 93 -5.38 15.11 -9.90
C ARG A 93 -4.73 16.40 -9.42
N HIS A 94 -3.41 16.48 -9.61
CA HIS A 94 -2.64 17.69 -9.52
C HIS A 94 -2.26 18.12 -10.93
N LEU A 95 -2.68 19.32 -11.33
CA LEU A 95 -2.50 19.83 -12.70
C LEU A 95 -1.08 20.32 -12.93
N ALA A 96 -0.51 19.93 -14.08
CA ALA A 96 0.75 20.46 -14.59
C ALA A 96 0.62 21.91 -15.08
N ASP A 97 1.76 22.53 -15.41
CA ASP A 97 1.75 23.79 -16.18
C ASP A 97 1.18 23.53 -17.58
N PRO A 98 0.06 24.18 -17.96
CA PRO A 98 -0.54 23.95 -19.27
C PRO A 98 0.37 24.21 -20.48
N ALA A 99 1.46 25.00 -20.28
CA ALA A 99 2.43 25.30 -21.33
C ALA A 99 3.49 24.19 -21.51
N GLU A 100 3.70 23.37 -20.49
CA GLU A 100 4.75 22.34 -20.43
C GLU A 100 4.19 20.92 -20.37
N ARG A 101 2.90 20.77 -20.15
CA ARG A 101 2.22 19.48 -20.00
C ARG A 101 2.43 18.56 -21.22
N ILE A 102 2.86 17.33 -20.93
CA ILE A 102 3.06 16.28 -21.97
C ILE A 102 2.04 15.15 -21.89
N GLY A 103 1.31 15.02 -20.79
CA GLY A 103 0.30 13.98 -20.59
C GLY A 103 -0.12 13.84 -19.13
N SER A 104 -0.78 12.74 -18.82
CA SER A 104 -1.11 12.34 -17.46
C SER A 104 -0.16 11.23 -16.99
N LEU A 105 0.19 11.25 -15.70
CA LEU A 105 0.90 10.20 -14.98
C LEU A 105 -0.04 9.60 -13.95
N LEU A 106 -0.49 8.36 -14.19
CA LEU A 106 -1.24 7.60 -13.18
C LEU A 106 -0.29 7.17 -12.07
N VAL A 107 -0.72 7.29 -10.82
CA VAL A 107 0.09 6.95 -9.66
C VAL A 107 -0.67 6.05 -8.69
N ASN A 108 0.03 5.05 -8.12
CA ASN A 108 -0.54 4.14 -7.13
C ASN A 108 0.46 3.87 -6.00
N PRO A 109 0.06 4.03 -4.72
CA PRO A 109 0.94 3.84 -3.55
C PRO A 109 1.27 2.38 -3.25
N GLY A 110 0.47 1.44 -3.73
CA GLY A 110 0.58 0.02 -3.39
C GLY A 110 -0.41 -0.44 -2.33
N GLY A 111 0.02 -1.27 -1.46
CA GLY A 111 -0.76 -2.01 -0.48
C GLY A 111 -0.79 -3.50 -0.82
N PRO A 112 -1.85 -4.04 -1.48
CA PRO A 112 -3.07 -3.41 -2.02
C PRO A 112 -3.95 -2.74 -0.97
N GLY A 113 -5.05 -2.15 -1.40
CA GLY A 113 -6.06 -1.60 -0.47
C GLY A 113 -5.84 -0.15 -0.03
N PHE A 114 -4.71 0.48 -0.38
CA PHE A 114 -4.50 1.90 -0.12
C PHE A 114 -5.10 2.78 -1.21
N GLY A 115 -5.75 3.88 -0.80
CA GLY A 115 -6.26 4.88 -1.72
C GLY A 115 -5.13 5.66 -2.38
N GLY A 116 -5.15 5.78 -3.70
CA GLY A 116 -4.14 6.49 -4.48
C GLY A 116 -4.46 7.95 -4.71
N SER A 117 -5.67 8.41 -4.41
CA SER A 117 -6.09 9.80 -4.65
C SER A 117 -5.26 10.81 -3.84
N ASP A 118 -4.80 10.43 -2.64
CA ASP A 118 -3.95 11.28 -1.81
C ASP A 118 -2.54 11.49 -2.43
N PHE A 119 -2.02 10.56 -3.21
CA PHE A 119 -0.73 10.75 -3.92
C PHE A 119 -0.80 11.89 -4.96
N ALA A 120 -1.96 12.10 -5.57
CA ALA A 120 -2.18 13.26 -6.42
C ALA A 120 -2.47 14.54 -5.62
N ARG A 121 -3.19 14.44 -4.50
CA ARG A 121 -3.50 15.60 -3.62
C ARG A 121 -2.24 16.18 -2.98
N TYR A 122 -1.28 15.32 -2.61
CA TYR A 122 -0.02 15.67 -1.98
C TYR A 122 1.18 15.54 -2.93
N ALA A 123 0.96 15.61 -4.23
CA ALA A 123 1.97 15.39 -5.27
C ALA A 123 3.23 16.26 -5.10
N GLU A 124 3.09 17.50 -4.63
CA GLU A 124 4.23 18.41 -4.36
C GLU A 124 5.20 17.91 -3.27
N GLN A 125 4.77 16.96 -2.44
CA GLN A 125 5.60 16.38 -1.38
C GLN A 125 6.29 15.08 -1.82
N ILE A 126 5.82 14.49 -2.92
CA ILE A 126 6.23 13.16 -3.39
C ILE A 126 7.10 13.27 -4.65
N TYR A 127 6.65 14.06 -5.62
CA TYR A 127 7.26 14.11 -6.95
C TYR A 127 8.12 15.35 -7.14
N SER A 128 9.10 15.24 -8.05
CA SER A 128 9.98 16.34 -8.42
C SER A 128 9.23 17.50 -9.06
N GLU A 129 9.81 18.70 -9.02
CA GLU A 129 9.27 19.89 -9.71
C GLU A 129 9.17 19.65 -11.22
N ASP A 130 10.07 18.85 -11.80
CA ASP A 130 10.11 18.54 -13.23
C ASP A 130 8.93 17.63 -13.63
N LEU A 131 8.62 16.57 -12.86
CA LEU A 131 7.41 15.74 -13.07
C LEU A 131 6.13 16.56 -12.93
N LEU A 132 6.04 17.38 -11.88
CA LEU A 132 4.86 18.22 -11.60
C LEU A 132 4.63 19.29 -12.69
N ALA A 133 5.69 19.78 -13.34
CA ALA A 133 5.56 20.71 -14.46
C ALA A 133 5.07 20.02 -15.74
N ARG A 134 5.37 18.73 -15.93
CA ARG A 134 5.19 18.03 -17.21
C ARG A 134 3.97 17.09 -17.23
N PHE A 135 3.51 16.61 -16.09
CA PHE A 135 2.38 15.69 -16.01
C PHE A 135 1.26 16.22 -15.10
N ASP A 136 0.01 16.02 -15.55
CA ASP A 136 -1.06 15.93 -14.57
C ASP A 136 -0.85 14.64 -13.78
N ILE A 137 -0.56 14.76 -12.48
CA ILE A 137 -0.44 13.60 -11.60
C ILE A 137 -1.85 13.15 -11.23
N VAL A 138 -2.22 11.94 -11.60
CA VAL A 138 -3.57 11.40 -11.41
C VAL A 138 -3.50 10.18 -10.50
N GLY A 139 -4.05 10.30 -9.30
CA GLY A 139 -4.22 9.20 -8.37
C GLY A 139 -5.70 8.85 -8.23
N TRP A 140 -5.98 7.60 -7.95
CA TRP A 140 -7.35 7.16 -7.71
C TRP A 140 -7.37 6.15 -6.57
N ASP A 141 -8.50 6.02 -5.93
CA ASP A 141 -8.75 4.95 -5.00
C ASP A 141 -9.27 3.75 -5.81
N PRO A 142 -8.53 2.63 -5.87
CA PRO A 142 -8.99 1.44 -6.59
C PRO A 142 -10.37 0.98 -6.12
N ARG A 143 -11.05 0.20 -6.96
CA ARG A 143 -12.35 -0.37 -6.62
C ARG A 143 -12.33 -1.05 -5.26
N GLY A 144 -13.31 -0.79 -4.43
CA GLY A 144 -13.41 -1.32 -3.07
C GLY A 144 -12.52 -0.63 -2.03
N THR A 145 -11.69 0.37 -2.39
CA THR A 145 -10.76 1.02 -1.45
C THR A 145 -11.09 2.49 -1.22
N GLY A 146 -10.65 3.01 -0.08
CA GLY A 146 -10.67 4.44 0.23
C GLY A 146 -12.06 5.07 0.11
N GLU A 147 -12.13 6.16 -0.65
CA GLU A 147 -13.37 6.89 -0.91
C GLU A 147 -14.20 6.28 -2.07
N SER A 148 -13.68 5.29 -2.82
CA SER A 148 -14.40 4.64 -3.92
C SER A 148 -15.62 3.86 -3.41
N GLU A 149 -16.72 3.86 -4.18
CA GLU A 149 -18.00 3.29 -3.79
C GLU A 149 -18.46 2.17 -4.76
N PRO A 150 -18.94 1.02 -4.26
CA PRO A 150 -18.96 0.61 -2.86
C PRO A 150 -17.54 0.31 -2.34
N ALA A 151 -17.29 0.59 -1.07
CA ALA A 151 -16.05 0.19 -0.40
C ALA A 151 -16.19 -1.23 0.16
N ILE A 152 -15.09 -1.97 0.25
CA ILE A 152 -15.03 -3.24 0.99
C ILE A 152 -15.28 -2.93 2.48
N ASP A 153 -16.20 -3.67 3.09
CA ASP A 153 -16.59 -3.56 4.50
C ASP A 153 -16.76 -4.97 5.08
N CYS A 154 -15.85 -5.40 5.94
CA CYS A 154 -15.82 -6.75 6.50
C CYS A 154 -16.16 -6.77 7.99
N ILE A 155 -15.65 -5.81 8.77
CA ILE A 155 -15.70 -5.82 10.24
C ILE A 155 -16.01 -4.43 10.83
N ASP A 156 -16.61 -4.41 12.01
CA ASP A 156 -16.91 -3.17 12.73
C ASP A 156 -15.89 -2.84 13.84
N ASP A 157 -15.15 -3.83 14.33
CA ASP A 157 -14.20 -3.71 15.44
C ASP A 157 -12.80 -4.15 15.03
N TYR A 158 -12.04 -3.21 14.46
CA TYR A 158 -10.67 -3.44 14.01
C TYR A 158 -9.71 -3.80 15.13
N ASP A 159 -9.85 -3.15 16.31
CA ASP A 159 -8.96 -3.40 17.44
C ASP A 159 -9.02 -4.89 17.87
N ARG A 160 -10.17 -5.55 17.75
CA ARG A 160 -10.33 -6.97 18.05
C ARG A 160 -9.47 -7.86 17.15
N TYR A 161 -9.37 -7.53 15.86
CA TYR A 161 -8.66 -8.37 14.89
C TYR A 161 -7.18 -8.00 14.79
N PHE A 162 -6.83 -6.74 14.92
CA PHE A 162 -5.51 -6.23 14.59
C PHE A 162 -4.72 -5.74 15.83
N ALA A 163 -5.34 -5.47 16.97
CA ALA A 163 -4.65 -4.88 18.12
C ALA A 163 -4.68 -5.71 19.39
N THR A 164 -5.70 -6.55 19.61
CA THR A 164 -5.86 -7.29 20.88
C THR A 164 -5.57 -8.77 20.79
N THR A 165 -5.49 -9.33 19.58
CA THR A 165 -5.17 -10.74 19.37
C THR A 165 -3.66 -10.92 19.37
N ASP A 166 -3.17 -11.90 20.14
CA ASP A 166 -1.78 -12.30 20.04
C ASP A 166 -1.59 -13.19 18.82
N ILE A 167 -0.84 -12.67 17.82
CA ILE A 167 -0.51 -13.39 16.58
C ILE A 167 0.72 -14.29 16.71
N THR A 168 1.26 -14.43 17.91
CA THR A 168 2.41 -15.31 18.22
C THR A 168 2.01 -16.41 19.20
N PRO A 169 1.10 -17.35 18.80
CA PRO A 169 0.45 -18.28 19.72
C PRO A 169 1.45 -19.25 20.35
N ASP A 170 1.35 -19.41 21.68
CA ASP A 170 2.16 -20.32 22.49
C ASP A 170 1.53 -21.70 22.66
N ASP A 171 0.21 -21.79 22.47
CA ASP A 171 -0.52 -23.03 22.65
C ASP A 171 -1.66 -23.25 21.62
N ASP A 172 -2.25 -24.46 21.67
CA ASP A 172 -3.34 -24.84 20.76
C ASP A 172 -4.60 -23.97 20.93
N ALA A 173 -4.83 -23.34 22.08
CA ALA A 173 -6.02 -22.54 22.32
C ALA A 173 -5.86 -21.15 21.69
N GLU A 174 -4.72 -20.52 21.82
CA GLU A 174 -4.38 -19.26 21.16
C GLU A 174 -4.35 -19.43 19.63
N ARG A 175 -3.71 -20.52 19.16
CA ARG A 175 -3.77 -20.86 17.74
C ARG A 175 -5.22 -21.01 17.24
N GLN A 176 -6.09 -21.68 18.00
CA GLN A 176 -7.49 -21.86 17.60
C GLN A 176 -8.25 -20.52 17.57
N GLU A 177 -7.90 -19.57 18.46
CA GLU A 177 -8.47 -18.22 18.42
C GLU A 177 -8.13 -17.49 17.12
N ILE A 178 -6.89 -17.58 16.64
CA ILE A 178 -6.47 -16.99 15.36
C ILE A 178 -7.24 -17.65 14.19
N VAL A 179 -7.35 -18.99 14.17
CA VAL A 179 -8.14 -19.71 13.15
C VAL A 179 -9.60 -19.25 13.13
N ASP A 180 -10.19 -19.07 14.32
CA ASP A 180 -11.60 -18.66 14.45
C ASP A 180 -11.80 -17.21 13.99
N LEU A 181 -10.84 -16.30 14.31
CA LEU A 181 -10.85 -14.91 13.84
C LEU A 181 -10.65 -14.80 12.33
N ALA A 182 -9.69 -15.54 11.76
CA ALA A 182 -9.46 -15.57 10.31
C ALA A 182 -10.71 -16.05 9.56
N ARG A 183 -11.39 -17.09 10.09
CA ARG A 183 -12.65 -17.57 9.55
C ARG A 183 -13.76 -16.52 9.65
N GLU A 184 -13.94 -15.91 10.82
CA GLU A 184 -14.97 -14.89 11.05
C GLU A 184 -14.79 -13.70 10.10
N LEU A 185 -13.54 -13.21 9.95
CA LEU A 185 -13.21 -12.13 9.02
C LEU A 185 -13.55 -12.51 7.57
N SER A 186 -13.07 -13.65 7.11
CA SER A 186 -13.25 -14.10 5.71
C SER A 186 -14.72 -14.34 5.37
N GLU A 187 -15.49 -14.99 6.26
CA GLU A 187 -16.93 -15.24 6.08
C GLU A 187 -17.71 -13.91 6.09
N SER A 188 -17.35 -12.97 6.96
CA SER A 188 -17.96 -11.64 7.02
C SER A 188 -17.64 -10.80 5.78
N CYS A 189 -16.39 -10.84 5.29
CA CYS A 189 -16.02 -10.19 4.03
C CYS A 189 -16.85 -10.73 2.87
N ALA A 190 -16.98 -12.05 2.75
CA ALA A 190 -17.73 -12.67 1.68
C ALA A 190 -19.23 -12.33 1.75
N GLU A 191 -19.84 -12.33 2.95
CA GLU A 191 -21.26 -12.04 3.15
C GLU A 191 -21.61 -10.57 2.89
N ARG A 192 -20.80 -9.65 3.44
CA ARG A 192 -21.06 -8.19 3.32
C ARG A 192 -20.78 -7.65 1.92
N ASN A 193 -19.88 -8.29 1.17
CA ASN A 193 -19.46 -7.85 -0.15
C ASN A 193 -19.88 -8.81 -1.27
N GLU A 194 -20.95 -9.59 -1.08
CA GLU A 194 -21.42 -10.64 -2.02
C GLU A 194 -21.49 -10.16 -3.48
N ASP A 195 -21.90 -8.91 -3.70
CA ASP A 195 -22.09 -8.35 -5.05
C ASP A 195 -20.76 -7.90 -5.73
N ILE A 196 -19.67 -7.73 -4.98
CA ILE A 196 -18.43 -7.11 -5.51
C ILE A 196 -17.17 -7.96 -5.28
N ILE A 197 -17.18 -8.92 -4.34
CA ILE A 197 -15.96 -9.60 -3.88
C ILE A 197 -15.19 -10.29 -5.01
N GLN A 198 -15.88 -10.81 -6.03
CA GLN A 198 -15.26 -11.45 -7.20
C GLN A 198 -14.69 -10.43 -8.22
N HIS A 199 -14.91 -9.14 -8.01
CA HIS A 199 -14.58 -8.07 -8.94
C HIS A 199 -13.69 -7.00 -8.32
N VAL A 200 -12.92 -7.31 -7.27
CA VAL A 200 -12.01 -6.37 -6.61
C VAL A 200 -10.53 -6.67 -6.84
N GLY A 201 -10.23 -7.76 -7.56
CA GLY A 201 -8.86 -8.19 -7.87
C GLY A 201 -8.10 -7.23 -8.79
N THR A 202 -6.80 -7.50 -8.91
CA THR A 202 -5.85 -6.66 -9.67
C THR A 202 -6.19 -6.60 -11.16
N ASN A 203 -6.73 -7.67 -11.77
CA ASN A 203 -7.15 -7.65 -13.17
C ASN A 203 -8.22 -6.59 -13.44
N ASP A 204 -9.24 -6.49 -12.57
CA ASP A 204 -10.30 -5.50 -12.73
C ASP A 204 -9.81 -4.08 -12.42
N SER A 205 -8.91 -3.92 -11.44
CA SER A 205 -8.25 -2.63 -11.18
C SER A 205 -7.40 -2.16 -12.37
N ALA A 206 -6.74 -3.08 -13.07
CA ALA A 206 -6.01 -2.77 -14.30
C ALA A 206 -6.94 -2.37 -15.47
N ARG A 207 -8.13 -2.99 -15.57
CA ARG A 207 -9.18 -2.57 -16.52
C ARG A 207 -9.71 -1.17 -16.19
N ASP A 208 -9.81 -0.83 -14.90
CA ASP A 208 -10.18 0.52 -14.45
C ASP A 208 -9.12 1.57 -14.83
N MET A 209 -7.82 1.23 -14.80
CA MET A 209 -6.77 2.13 -15.27
C MET A 209 -6.97 2.50 -16.75
N ASP A 210 -7.34 1.53 -17.59
CA ASP A 210 -7.66 1.81 -18.98
C ASP A 210 -8.93 2.66 -19.14
N ALA A 211 -9.95 2.44 -18.30
CA ALA A 211 -11.15 3.30 -18.26
C ALA A 211 -10.81 4.74 -17.85
N ILE A 212 -9.94 4.94 -16.85
CA ILE A 212 -9.46 6.27 -16.45
C ILE A 212 -8.71 6.93 -17.60
N ARG A 213 -7.78 6.22 -18.26
CA ARG A 213 -7.07 6.71 -19.46
C ARG A 213 -8.05 7.20 -20.54
N GLN A 214 -9.05 6.38 -20.87
CA GLN A 214 -10.06 6.71 -21.86
C GLN A 214 -10.87 7.96 -21.44
N ALA A 215 -11.26 8.05 -20.17
CA ALA A 215 -12.01 9.18 -19.63
C ALA A 215 -11.19 10.48 -19.62
N LEU A 216 -9.87 10.39 -19.41
CA LEU A 216 -8.93 11.51 -19.55
C LEU A 216 -8.70 11.92 -21.03
N GLY A 217 -9.09 11.08 -21.99
CA GLY A 217 -8.92 11.32 -23.42
C GLY A 217 -7.50 11.09 -23.91
N GLU A 218 -6.70 10.30 -23.19
CA GLU A 218 -5.32 9.97 -23.52
C GLU A 218 -5.27 8.74 -24.46
N GLU A 219 -4.49 8.80 -25.54
CA GLU A 219 -4.24 7.64 -26.41
C GLU A 219 -3.32 6.63 -25.71
N THR A 220 -2.25 7.13 -25.10
CA THR A 220 -1.35 6.39 -24.22
C THR A 220 -1.17 7.16 -22.91
N ILE A 221 -0.84 6.47 -21.82
CA ILE A 221 -0.66 7.10 -20.52
C ILE A 221 0.62 6.61 -19.85
N SER A 222 1.21 7.44 -18.98
CA SER A 222 2.34 7.03 -18.13
C SER A 222 1.85 6.53 -16.78
N TYR A 223 2.62 5.64 -16.17
CA TYR A 223 2.29 5.04 -14.88
C TYR A 223 3.50 5.05 -13.93
N PHE A 224 3.23 5.26 -12.63
CA PHE A 224 4.20 5.11 -11.57
C PHE A 224 3.57 4.39 -10.39
N GLY A 225 3.93 3.13 -10.19
CA GLY A 225 3.45 2.30 -9.10
C GLY A 225 4.53 1.96 -8.10
N PHE A 226 4.17 2.07 -6.81
CA PHE A 226 5.04 1.71 -5.69
C PHE A 226 4.56 0.39 -5.08
N SER A 227 5.48 -0.49 -4.67
CA SER A 227 5.14 -1.74 -3.97
C SER A 227 4.15 -2.60 -4.78
N TYR A 228 3.00 -2.99 -4.21
CA TYR A 228 1.91 -3.65 -4.96
C TYR A 228 1.50 -2.88 -6.23
N GLY A 229 1.66 -1.55 -6.26
CA GLY A 229 1.46 -0.78 -7.48
C GLY A 229 2.33 -1.27 -8.64
N SER A 230 3.44 -1.97 -8.38
CA SER A 230 4.25 -2.62 -9.40
C SER A 230 3.54 -3.80 -10.05
N GLU A 231 2.84 -4.63 -9.27
CA GLU A 231 2.02 -5.74 -9.78
C GLU A 231 0.83 -5.24 -10.58
N LEU A 232 0.14 -4.19 -10.06
CA LEU A 232 -0.96 -3.54 -10.77
C LEU A 232 -0.50 -2.94 -12.10
N GLY A 233 0.65 -2.24 -12.12
CA GLY A 233 1.23 -1.67 -13.33
C GLY A 233 1.67 -2.72 -14.34
N ALA A 234 2.29 -3.81 -13.89
CA ALA A 234 2.70 -4.93 -14.72
C ALA A 234 1.50 -5.69 -15.30
N THR A 235 0.44 -5.87 -14.51
CA THR A 235 -0.84 -6.45 -14.95
C THR A 235 -1.49 -5.57 -16.02
N TRP A 236 -1.57 -4.25 -15.77
CA TRP A 236 -2.07 -3.30 -16.77
C TRP A 236 -1.26 -3.31 -18.06
N ALA A 237 0.08 -3.30 -17.97
CA ALA A 237 0.96 -3.36 -19.16
C ALA A 237 0.80 -4.68 -19.92
N THR A 238 0.46 -5.78 -19.25
CA THR A 238 0.17 -7.07 -19.87
C THR A 238 -1.19 -7.08 -20.58
N LEU A 239 -2.23 -6.52 -19.94
CA LEU A 239 -3.59 -6.51 -20.49
C LEU A 239 -3.78 -5.43 -21.58
N PHE A 240 -3.07 -4.31 -21.50
CA PHE A 240 -3.26 -3.13 -22.37
C PHE A 240 -1.93 -2.57 -22.90
N PRO A 241 -1.04 -3.39 -23.50
CA PRO A 241 0.32 -2.99 -23.84
C PRO A 241 0.39 -1.78 -24.77
N GLU A 242 -0.57 -1.67 -25.71
CA GLU A 242 -0.60 -0.55 -26.68
C GLU A 242 -0.93 0.81 -26.06
N THR A 243 -1.38 0.83 -24.80
CA THR A 243 -1.76 2.06 -24.07
C THR A 243 -0.65 2.60 -23.18
N VAL A 244 0.44 1.85 -23.03
CA VAL A 244 1.59 2.24 -22.21
C VAL A 244 2.44 3.25 -22.97
N ARG A 245 2.65 4.45 -22.35
CA ARG A 245 3.67 5.40 -22.83
C ARG A 245 5.01 5.16 -22.14
N ALA A 246 4.99 5.02 -20.83
CA ALA A 246 6.11 4.69 -19.95
C ALA A 246 5.55 4.16 -18.63
N ALA A 247 6.22 3.20 -18.02
CA ALA A 247 5.83 2.69 -16.71
C ALA A 247 7.04 2.52 -15.81
N VAL A 248 6.92 2.98 -14.55
CA VAL A 248 7.89 2.78 -13.47
C VAL A 248 7.25 1.90 -12.40
N LEU A 249 7.93 0.83 -12.03
CA LEU A 249 7.54 -0.14 -11.03
C LEU A 249 8.60 -0.11 -9.92
N ASP A 250 8.32 0.62 -8.83
CA ASP A 250 9.30 0.89 -7.77
C ASP A 250 9.01 0.08 -6.50
N GLY A 251 10.00 -0.65 -6.02
CA GLY A 251 9.83 -1.66 -4.97
C GLY A 251 9.01 -2.84 -5.50
N ALA A 252 9.45 -3.42 -6.63
CA ALA A 252 8.65 -4.39 -7.36
C ALA A 252 8.63 -5.76 -6.70
N ALA A 253 7.42 -6.34 -6.58
CA ALA A 253 7.21 -7.72 -6.16
C ALA A 253 7.64 -8.73 -7.25
N ASP A 254 7.88 -9.98 -6.86
CA ASP A 254 8.12 -11.08 -7.79
C ASP A 254 6.78 -11.56 -8.39
N PRO A 255 6.50 -11.31 -9.67
CA PRO A 255 5.22 -11.66 -10.26
C PRO A 255 5.06 -13.17 -10.52
N THR A 256 6.14 -13.95 -10.35
CA THR A 256 6.17 -15.39 -10.56
C THR A 256 6.01 -16.19 -9.26
N ALA A 257 6.10 -15.51 -8.11
CA ALA A 257 5.93 -16.10 -6.79
C ALA A 257 4.43 -16.34 -6.52
N ASP A 258 4.10 -17.53 -5.99
CA ASP A 258 2.81 -17.76 -5.37
C ASP A 258 2.72 -17.03 -4.01
N PHE A 259 1.54 -17.03 -3.39
CA PHE A 259 1.32 -16.35 -2.12
C PHE A 259 2.30 -16.78 -1.02
N LEU A 260 2.61 -18.08 -0.91
CA LEU A 260 3.54 -18.60 0.08
C LEU A 260 4.98 -18.16 -0.19
N GLU A 261 5.43 -18.23 -1.44
CA GLU A 261 6.78 -17.81 -1.82
C GLU A 261 6.96 -16.30 -1.66
N SER A 262 5.97 -15.52 -2.05
CA SER A 262 5.95 -14.07 -1.83
C SER A 262 6.05 -13.73 -0.34
N GLY A 263 5.28 -14.43 0.51
CA GLY A 263 5.37 -14.28 1.96
C GLY A 263 6.74 -14.64 2.54
N LEU A 264 7.38 -15.69 2.03
CA LEU A 264 8.73 -16.08 2.44
C LEU A 264 9.79 -15.06 2.02
N GLN A 265 9.70 -14.54 0.78
CA GLN A 265 10.62 -13.50 0.29
C GLN A 265 10.49 -12.23 1.13
N GLN A 266 9.27 -11.77 1.39
CA GLN A 266 9.02 -10.58 2.21
C GLN A 266 9.50 -10.77 3.65
N THR A 267 9.18 -11.90 4.30
CA THR A 267 9.59 -12.15 5.67
C THR A 267 11.11 -12.24 5.81
N ALA A 268 11.80 -12.84 4.82
CA ALA A 268 13.27 -12.84 4.75
C ALA A 268 13.86 -11.44 4.56
N GLY A 269 13.20 -10.58 3.79
CA GLY A 269 13.57 -9.18 3.62
C GLY A 269 13.51 -8.39 4.92
N PHE A 270 12.41 -8.53 5.68
CA PHE A 270 12.29 -7.91 7.00
C PHE A 270 13.35 -8.44 7.98
N GLU A 271 13.66 -9.74 7.98
CA GLU A 271 14.73 -10.31 8.81
C GLU A 271 16.08 -9.68 8.47
N ALA A 272 16.45 -9.58 7.18
CA ALA A 272 17.69 -8.98 6.75
C ALA A 272 17.79 -7.48 7.10
N SER A 273 16.67 -6.77 7.03
CA SER A 273 16.61 -5.35 7.39
C SER A 273 16.77 -5.13 8.89
N ILE A 274 16.10 -5.92 9.76
CA ILE A 274 16.30 -5.82 11.21
C ILE A 274 17.73 -6.23 11.62
N GLU A 275 18.33 -7.23 10.99
CA GLU A 275 19.75 -7.58 11.22
C GLU A 275 20.66 -6.39 10.91
N THR A 276 20.43 -5.69 9.79
CA THR A 276 21.18 -4.49 9.41
C THR A 276 21.01 -3.38 10.44
N PHE A 277 19.79 -3.10 10.88
CA PHE A 277 19.52 -2.13 11.94
C PHE A 277 20.24 -2.46 13.25
N LEU A 278 20.10 -3.70 13.75
CA LEU A 278 20.70 -4.14 15.01
C LEU A 278 22.24 -4.13 14.96
N ALA A 279 22.83 -4.50 13.83
CA ALA A 279 24.27 -4.42 13.62
C ALA A 279 24.77 -2.97 13.69
N ARG A 280 24.10 -2.02 12.98
CA ARG A 280 24.44 -0.60 13.04
C ARG A 280 24.27 -0.05 14.46
N CYS A 281 23.19 -0.39 15.15
CA CYS A 281 22.96 0.03 16.51
C CYS A 281 24.01 -0.55 17.50
N SER A 282 24.51 -1.75 17.27
CA SER A 282 25.60 -2.35 18.06
C SER A 282 26.94 -1.64 17.84
N ASP A 283 27.18 -1.10 16.65
CA ASP A 283 28.41 -0.38 16.31
C ASP A 283 28.38 1.11 16.71
N ASP A 284 27.20 1.68 16.92
CA ASP A 284 26.99 3.11 17.26
C ASP A 284 26.73 3.31 18.76
N GLU A 285 27.71 3.89 19.47
CA GLU A 285 27.60 4.19 20.90
C GLU A 285 26.48 5.23 21.21
N ASP A 286 26.03 6.00 20.23
CA ASP A 286 24.96 6.99 20.36
C ASP A 286 23.56 6.38 20.12
N CYS A 287 23.45 5.13 19.60
CA CYS A 287 22.18 4.43 19.47
C CYS A 287 21.51 4.19 20.83
N ALA A 288 20.26 4.60 21.00
CA ALA A 288 19.52 4.45 22.26
C ALA A 288 19.38 2.99 22.72
N PHE A 289 19.39 2.05 21.76
CA PHE A 289 19.29 0.61 21.99
C PHE A 289 20.63 -0.13 21.88
N HIS A 290 21.77 0.56 21.95
CA HIS A 290 23.14 0.03 21.78
C HIS A 290 23.49 -1.16 22.70
N ASN A 291 22.95 -1.20 23.94
CA ASN A 291 23.13 -2.29 24.91
C ASN A 291 24.61 -2.74 25.13
N GLY A 292 25.55 -1.77 25.09
CA GLY A 292 26.99 -2.07 25.28
C GLY A 292 27.64 -2.76 24.10
N GLY A 293 27.09 -2.63 22.90
CA GLY A 293 27.55 -3.23 21.67
C GLY A 293 26.91 -4.59 21.35
N ASP A 294 25.81 -4.93 22.00
CA ASP A 294 25.05 -6.16 21.77
C ASP A 294 23.54 -5.86 21.64
N ALA A 295 23.19 -5.02 20.66
CA ALA A 295 21.80 -4.70 20.37
C ALA A 295 21.02 -5.94 19.88
N GLU A 296 21.70 -6.83 19.16
CA GLU A 296 21.09 -8.06 18.63
C GLU A 296 20.65 -9.00 19.75
N GLY A 297 21.55 -9.36 20.67
CA GLY A 297 21.21 -10.19 21.84
C GLY A 297 20.16 -9.54 22.73
N ALA A 298 20.24 -8.21 22.91
CA ALA A 298 19.26 -7.47 23.70
C ALA A 298 17.87 -7.45 23.05
N PHE A 299 17.80 -7.42 21.72
CA PHE A 299 16.52 -7.52 20.98
C PHE A 299 15.90 -8.91 21.17
N ASP A 300 16.66 -9.97 20.99
CA ASP A 300 16.17 -11.34 21.13
C ASP A 300 15.67 -11.60 22.58
N GLU A 301 16.42 -11.12 23.61
CA GLU A 301 15.99 -11.17 25.01
C GLU A 301 14.71 -10.35 25.27
N LEU A 302 14.59 -9.15 24.66
CA LEU A 302 13.42 -8.31 24.82
C LEU A 302 12.17 -8.97 24.21
N MET A 303 12.26 -9.53 23.00
CA MET A 303 11.14 -10.20 22.36
C MET A 303 10.62 -11.39 23.17
N LEU A 304 11.54 -12.19 23.74
CA LEU A 304 11.18 -13.30 24.64
C LEU A 304 10.53 -12.78 25.95
N ALA A 305 11.00 -11.66 26.50
CA ALA A 305 10.45 -11.10 27.72
C ALA A 305 9.02 -10.53 27.51
N ILE A 306 8.78 -9.90 26.35
CA ILE A 306 7.46 -9.38 25.96
C ILE A 306 6.47 -10.53 25.72
N ASP A 307 6.93 -11.64 25.18
CA ASP A 307 6.15 -12.86 24.94
C ASP A 307 5.63 -13.45 26.29
N GLU A 308 6.50 -13.49 27.32
CA GLU A 308 6.14 -13.98 28.67
C GLU A 308 5.27 -12.99 29.46
N ASP A 309 5.51 -11.68 29.33
CA ASP A 309 4.83 -10.62 30.09
C ASP A 309 4.69 -9.35 29.21
N PRO A 310 3.56 -9.15 28.53
CA PRO A 310 3.33 -8.01 27.64
C PRO A 310 3.60 -6.67 28.33
N VAL A 311 4.24 -5.74 27.61
CA VAL A 311 4.68 -4.46 28.15
C VAL A 311 3.53 -3.45 28.15
N PRO A 312 3.21 -2.80 29.32
CA PRO A 312 2.20 -1.76 29.35
C PRO A 312 2.47 -0.63 28.37
N SER A 313 1.40 -0.17 27.73
CA SER A 313 1.41 0.98 26.82
C SER A 313 0.69 2.20 27.41
N GLU A 314 -0.02 2.95 26.58
CA GLU A 314 -0.80 4.10 27.00
C GLU A 314 -2.08 3.70 27.78
N PRO A 315 -2.57 4.53 28.70
CA PRO A 315 -3.80 4.23 29.45
C PRO A 315 -5.02 4.05 28.54
N GLY A 316 -5.64 2.88 28.63
CA GLY A 316 -6.84 2.54 27.83
C GLY A 316 -6.53 1.92 26.46
N ARG A 317 -5.26 1.69 26.18
CA ARG A 317 -4.78 0.93 25.01
C ARG A 317 -4.33 -0.48 25.46
N PRO A 318 -4.26 -1.45 24.52
CA PRO A 318 -3.74 -2.77 24.83
C PRO A 318 -2.26 -2.73 25.22
N ASP A 319 -1.83 -3.70 26.01
CA ASP A 319 -0.41 -3.93 26.28
C ASP A 319 0.28 -4.42 24.99
N VAL A 320 1.58 -4.16 24.87
CA VAL A 320 2.39 -4.57 23.71
C VAL A 320 2.73 -6.04 23.87
N THR A 321 2.12 -6.90 23.08
CA THR A 321 2.49 -8.31 22.91
C THR A 321 3.69 -8.44 21.96
N ARG A 322 4.26 -9.63 21.83
CA ARG A 322 5.33 -9.90 20.87
C ARG A 322 4.89 -9.61 19.45
N GLY A 323 3.66 -9.98 19.06
CA GLY A 323 3.11 -9.70 17.74
C GLY A 323 3.03 -8.21 17.45
N VAL A 324 2.54 -7.39 18.41
CA VAL A 324 2.52 -5.92 18.30
C VAL A 324 3.93 -5.37 18.16
N ALA A 325 4.90 -5.87 18.92
CA ALA A 325 6.29 -5.43 18.85
C ALA A 325 6.92 -5.76 17.48
N LEU A 326 6.71 -6.97 16.94
CA LEU A 326 7.23 -7.37 15.63
C LEU A 326 6.62 -6.54 14.49
N THR A 327 5.32 -6.23 14.54
CA THR A 327 4.68 -5.33 13.57
C THR A 327 5.22 -3.90 13.67
N ALA A 328 5.47 -3.40 14.88
CA ALA A 328 6.11 -2.09 15.09
C ALA A 328 7.52 -2.05 14.49
N VAL A 329 8.28 -3.14 14.64
CA VAL A 329 9.60 -3.28 14.00
C VAL A 329 9.46 -3.30 12.48
N ALA A 330 8.53 -4.09 11.93
CA ALA A 330 8.26 -4.10 10.50
C ALA A 330 7.96 -2.71 9.96
N GLN A 331 7.11 -1.92 10.65
CA GLN A 331 6.84 -0.53 10.27
C GLN A 331 8.14 0.29 10.16
N ALA A 332 9.02 0.18 11.11
CA ALA A 332 10.27 0.94 11.10
C ALA A 332 11.24 0.49 10.00
N MET A 333 11.16 -0.76 9.56
CA MET A 333 12.03 -1.26 8.49
C MET A 333 11.68 -0.71 7.11
N TYR A 334 10.46 -0.20 6.89
CA TYR A 334 10.09 0.44 5.62
C TYR A 334 10.95 1.67 5.28
N SER A 335 11.54 2.34 6.28
CA SER A 335 12.38 3.53 6.03
C SER A 335 13.46 3.70 7.10
N GLU A 336 14.71 3.94 6.67
CA GLU A 336 15.81 4.28 7.59
C GLU A 336 15.50 5.51 8.48
N SER A 337 14.60 6.40 8.03
CA SER A 337 14.21 7.57 8.81
C SER A 337 13.46 7.24 10.10
N LEU A 338 12.84 6.05 10.18
CA LEU A 338 12.14 5.54 11.37
C LEU A 338 13.06 4.80 12.35
N TRP A 339 14.31 4.53 11.98
CA TRP A 339 15.23 3.76 12.83
C TRP A 339 15.53 4.46 14.15
N GLY A 340 15.65 5.81 14.14
CA GLY A 340 15.81 6.59 15.38
C GLY A 340 14.60 6.50 16.31
N GLU A 341 13.38 6.42 15.78
CA GLU A 341 12.17 6.20 16.56
C GLU A 341 12.12 4.77 17.13
N LEU A 342 12.50 3.78 16.33
CA LEU A 342 12.56 2.39 16.76
C LEU A 342 13.56 2.16 17.89
N GLU A 343 14.79 2.70 17.80
CA GLU A 343 15.80 2.52 18.86
C GLU A 343 15.35 3.09 20.20
N GLU A 344 14.68 4.25 20.19
CA GLU A 344 14.09 4.86 21.41
C GLU A 344 12.92 4.03 21.94
N ALA A 345 12.05 3.49 21.04
CA ALA A 345 10.92 2.66 21.41
C ALA A 345 11.38 1.32 22.05
N LEU A 346 12.37 0.65 21.46
CA LEU A 346 12.96 -0.59 22.00
C LEU A 346 13.62 -0.34 23.36
N ALA A 347 14.40 0.73 23.50
CA ALA A 347 15.01 1.11 24.77
C ALA A 347 13.97 1.47 25.86
N ALA A 348 12.83 2.06 25.47
CA ALA A 348 11.72 2.34 26.39
C ALA A 348 11.02 1.04 26.82
N ALA A 349 10.78 0.12 25.91
CA ALA A 349 10.17 -1.19 26.18
C ALA A 349 11.01 -2.02 27.16
N GLN A 350 12.34 -2.01 27.06
CA GLN A 350 13.24 -2.61 28.06
C GLN A 350 13.05 -2.03 29.48
N ARG A 351 12.55 -0.79 29.59
CA ARG A 351 12.26 -0.14 30.88
C ARG A 351 10.80 -0.31 31.33
N GLY A 352 10.00 -1.06 30.56
CA GLY A 352 8.60 -1.35 30.85
C GLY A 352 7.63 -0.30 30.31
N ASP A 353 7.99 0.43 29.25
CA ASP A 353 7.14 1.40 28.56
C ASP A 353 7.02 1.01 27.08
N GLY A 354 5.88 0.44 26.70
CA GLY A 354 5.57 -0.01 25.34
C GLY A 354 4.98 1.07 24.41
N SER A 355 4.78 2.30 24.92
CA SER A 355 4.05 3.34 24.18
C SER A 355 4.67 3.65 22.81
N GLY A 356 6.01 3.66 22.69
CA GLY A 356 6.70 3.90 21.43
C GLY A 356 6.48 2.79 20.41
N LEU A 357 6.52 1.52 20.84
CA LEU A 357 6.21 0.39 19.95
C LEU A 357 4.75 0.41 19.52
N LEU A 358 3.83 0.73 20.42
CA LEU A 358 2.42 0.85 20.04
C LEU A 358 2.17 2.01 19.04
N ALA A 359 2.92 3.10 19.15
CA ALA A 359 2.82 4.20 18.18
C ALA A 359 3.27 3.78 16.76
N LEU A 360 4.37 3.03 16.65
CA LEU A 360 4.81 2.46 15.36
C LEU A 360 3.80 1.43 14.83
N TYR A 361 3.21 0.62 15.71
CA TYR A 361 2.13 -0.30 15.36
C TYR A 361 0.90 0.44 14.81
N ASP A 362 0.47 1.52 15.47
CA ASP A 362 -0.63 2.37 15.02
C ASP A 362 -0.34 3.00 13.65
N GLN A 363 0.93 3.38 13.38
CA GLN A 363 1.35 3.88 12.07
C GLN A 363 1.22 2.80 10.99
N TYR A 364 1.62 1.56 11.28
CA TYR A 364 1.49 0.44 10.34
C TYR A 364 0.04 0.21 9.91
N TYR A 365 -0.87 0.21 10.87
CA TYR A 365 -2.30 0.00 10.63
C TYR A 365 -3.08 1.28 10.34
N GLN A 366 -2.40 2.43 10.19
CA GLN A 366 -3.00 3.73 9.91
C GLN A 366 -4.13 4.12 10.87
N ARG A 367 -3.98 3.75 12.14
CA ARG A 367 -4.94 4.08 13.19
C ARG A 367 -4.96 5.60 13.43
N ARG A 368 -6.13 6.21 13.26
CA ARG A 368 -6.31 7.65 13.46
C ARG A 368 -6.32 8.02 14.95
N PRO A 369 -6.02 9.29 15.29
CA PRO A 369 -6.00 9.74 16.69
C PRO A 369 -7.32 9.59 17.43
N ASP A 370 -8.45 9.53 16.72
CA ASP A 370 -9.77 9.28 17.32
C ASP A 370 -10.08 7.78 17.52
N GLY A 371 -9.18 6.91 17.12
CA GLY A 371 -9.28 5.46 17.22
C GLY A 371 -9.98 4.80 16.03
N SER A 372 -10.33 5.56 15.00
CA SER A 372 -10.89 4.99 13.78
C SER A 372 -9.79 4.49 12.84
N TYR A 373 -10.20 3.64 11.91
CA TYR A 373 -9.40 3.16 10.79
C TYR A 373 -10.11 3.52 9.48
N ASP A 374 -9.44 3.44 8.35
CA ASP A 374 -10.09 3.29 7.06
C ASP A 374 -10.25 1.80 6.72
N ASN A 375 -10.69 1.49 5.51
CA ASN A 375 -10.89 0.11 5.11
C ASN A 375 -9.66 -0.55 4.44
N SER A 376 -8.48 0.06 4.54
CA SER A 376 -7.30 -0.40 3.82
C SER A 376 -6.90 -1.84 4.16
N LEU A 377 -7.04 -2.24 5.44
CA LEU A 377 -6.70 -3.61 5.88
C LEU A 377 -7.65 -4.67 5.33
N GLU A 378 -8.95 -4.39 5.33
CA GLU A 378 -9.97 -5.28 4.76
C GLU A 378 -9.80 -5.39 3.25
N ALA A 379 -9.57 -4.26 2.59
CA ALA A 379 -9.30 -4.20 1.17
C ALA A 379 -7.99 -4.91 0.82
N PHE A 380 -6.92 -4.72 1.62
CA PHE A 380 -5.66 -5.43 1.46
C PHE A 380 -5.87 -6.93 1.42
N GLN A 381 -6.52 -7.48 2.45
CA GLN A 381 -6.72 -8.92 2.55
C GLN A 381 -7.65 -9.44 1.45
N THR A 382 -8.74 -8.73 1.17
CA THR A 382 -9.72 -9.17 0.16
C THR A 382 -9.10 -9.17 -1.23
N ILE A 383 -8.39 -8.10 -1.63
CA ILE A 383 -7.75 -8.01 -2.95
C ILE A 383 -6.68 -9.08 -3.08
N SER A 384 -5.77 -9.21 -2.10
CA SER A 384 -4.73 -10.24 -2.11
C SER A 384 -5.31 -11.64 -2.27
N CYS A 385 -6.39 -11.94 -1.53
CA CYS A 385 -7.02 -13.26 -1.64
C CYS A 385 -7.77 -13.46 -2.96
N MET A 386 -8.30 -12.41 -3.59
CA MET A 386 -8.95 -12.52 -4.90
C MET A 386 -7.97 -12.57 -6.08
N ASP A 387 -6.71 -12.20 -5.86
CA ASP A 387 -5.65 -12.34 -6.87
C ASP A 387 -5.08 -13.76 -6.94
N GLU A 388 -5.27 -14.57 -5.89
CA GLU A 388 -4.73 -15.93 -5.79
C GLU A 388 -5.72 -16.99 -6.26
N GLU A 389 -5.23 -18.02 -6.96
CA GLU A 389 -6.01 -19.16 -7.42
C GLU A 389 -6.23 -20.18 -6.29
N GLU A 390 -5.18 -20.46 -5.51
CA GLU A 390 -5.18 -21.53 -4.51
C GLU A 390 -5.50 -21.03 -3.09
N ARG A 391 -6.04 -21.92 -2.24
CA ARG A 391 -6.27 -21.68 -0.81
C ARG A 391 -5.60 -22.80 -0.02
N LEU A 392 -4.69 -22.43 0.89
CA LEU A 392 -4.15 -23.38 1.84
C LEU A 392 -5.22 -23.76 2.88
N SER A 393 -5.32 -25.03 3.20
CA SER A 393 -6.05 -25.48 4.40
C SER A 393 -5.29 -25.07 5.67
N VAL A 394 -5.96 -25.09 6.82
CA VAL A 394 -5.34 -24.80 8.13
C VAL A 394 -4.11 -25.67 8.37
N GLU A 395 -4.18 -26.97 8.02
CA GLU A 395 -3.07 -27.92 8.21
C GLU A 395 -1.91 -27.66 7.22
N GLU A 396 -2.21 -27.19 6.01
CA GLU A 396 -1.18 -26.83 5.02
C GLU A 396 -0.49 -25.52 5.41
N ASP A 397 -1.24 -24.52 5.89
CA ASP A 397 -0.67 -23.26 6.42
C ASP A 397 0.27 -23.54 7.60
N ASP A 398 -0.17 -24.31 8.61
CA ASP A 398 0.69 -24.73 9.73
C ASP A 398 1.97 -25.43 9.28
N ALA A 399 1.90 -26.24 8.23
CA ALA A 399 3.06 -26.99 7.72
C ALA A 399 4.11 -26.07 7.08
N THR A 400 3.81 -24.80 6.80
CA THR A 400 4.74 -23.81 6.25
C THR A 400 5.70 -23.23 7.30
N ALA A 401 5.33 -23.25 8.60
CA ALA A 401 6.08 -22.63 9.70
C ALA A 401 7.59 -22.96 9.73
N PRO A 402 8.05 -24.20 9.47
CA PRO A 402 9.48 -24.48 9.42
C PRO A 402 10.24 -23.74 8.31
N ARG A 403 9.58 -23.42 7.17
CA ARG A 403 10.19 -22.67 6.08
C ARG A 403 10.42 -21.21 6.49
N PHE A 404 9.42 -20.59 7.12
CA PHE A 404 9.54 -19.23 7.66
C PHE A 404 10.61 -19.17 8.76
N GLN A 405 10.61 -20.14 9.69
CA GLN A 405 11.62 -20.21 10.75
C GLN A 405 13.07 -20.36 10.21
N GLU A 406 13.27 -21.01 9.05
CA GLU A 406 14.56 -21.13 8.41
C GLU A 406 15.07 -19.81 7.83
N VAL A 407 14.18 -19.02 7.21
CA VAL A 407 14.56 -17.77 6.50
C VAL A 407 14.47 -16.52 7.37
N ALA A 408 13.65 -16.53 8.42
CA ALA A 408 13.38 -15.36 9.26
C ALA A 408 13.06 -15.75 10.70
N PRO A 409 14.05 -16.18 11.50
CA PRO A 409 13.82 -16.72 12.84
C PRO A 409 13.17 -15.72 13.81
N ARG A 410 13.33 -14.41 13.63
CA ARG A 410 12.72 -13.37 14.47
C ARG A 410 11.30 -13.05 14.07
N PHE A 411 11.03 -12.98 12.75
CA PHE A 411 9.69 -12.62 12.23
C PHE A 411 8.75 -13.81 12.07
N ALA A 412 9.27 -15.04 11.90
CA ALA A 412 8.46 -16.24 11.70
C ALA A 412 7.28 -16.40 12.71
N PRO A 413 7.47 -16.16 14.03
CA PRO A 413 6.36 -16.31 14.97
C PRO A 413 5.14 -15.41 14.69
N GLY A 414 5.35 -14.21 14.17
CA GLY A 414 4.28 -13.26 13.83
C GLY A 414 3.78 -13.35 12.39
N THR A 415 4.36 -14.22 11.55
CA THR A 415 4.01 -14.33 10.12
C THR A 415 3.29 -15.64 9.81
N THR A 416 3.60 -16.71 10.55
CA THR A 416 3.02 -18.05 10.34
C THR A 416 1.69 -18.21 11.06
N GLY A 417 0.80 -19.04 10.49
CA GLY A 417 -0.50 -19.34 11.12
C GLY A 417 -1.48 -18.16 11.09
N SER A 418 -1.35 -17.26 10.11
CA SER A 418 -2.29 -16.18 9.91
C SER A 418 -3.59 -16.63 9.25
N TYR A 419 -3.55 -17.76 8.53
CA TYR A 419 -4.67 -18.31 7.76
C TYR A 419 -5.30 -17.27 6.84
N PHE A 420 -4.48 -16.42 6.25
CA PHE A 420 -4.87 -15.16 5.63
C PHE A 420 -5.94 -15.30 4.54
N CYS A 421 -5.79 -16.27 3.63
CA CYS A 421 -6.75 -16.55 2.57
C CYS A 421 -7.53 -17.88 2.75
N THR A 422 -7.23 -18.65 3.79
CA THR A 422 -7.73 -20.03 3.99
C THR A 422 -9.25 -20.15 3.88
N PHE A 423 -10.00 -19.15 4.33
CA PHE A 423 -11.46 -19.18 4.40
C PHE A 423 -12.13 -18.24 3.39
N PHE A 424 -11.37 -17.52 2.57
CA PHE A 424 -11.93 -16.71 1.49
C PHE A 424 -12.51 -17.60 0.38
N PRO A 425 -13.51 -17.12 -0.37
CA PRO A 425 -14.01 -17.82 -1.55
C PRO A 425 -12.89 -17.99 -2.59
N GLU A 426 -13.00 -19.01 -3.44
CA GLU A 426 -12.13 -19.15 -4.61
C GLU A 426 -12.32 -17.96 -5.55
N SER A 427 -11.25 -17.48 -6.16
CA SER A 427 -11.29 -16.40 -7.16
C SER A 427 -11.78 -16.94 -8.50
N GLU A 428 -12.69 -16.22 -9.15
CA GLU A 428 -13.15 -16.52 -10.52
C GLU A 428 -12.24 -15.90 -11.59
N ASP A 429 -11.47 -14.85 -11.26
CA ASP A 429 -10.53 -14.15 -12.16
C ASP A 429 -9.21 -13.86 -11.42
N PRO A 430 -8.41 -14.88 -11.05
CA PRO A 430 -7.12 -14.67 -10.40
C PRO A 430 -6.18 -13.87 -11.31
N ARG A 431 -5.20 -13.19 -10.70
CA ARG A 431 -4.28 -12.31 -11.42
C ARG A 431 -3.58 -13.02 -12.58
N VAL A 432 -3.54 -12.36 -13.74
CA VAL A 432 -2.88 -12.90 -14.94
C VAL A 432 -1.37 -12.99 -14.77
N ASP A 433 -0.74 -13.94 -15.47
CA ASP A 433 0.71 -14.00 -15.58
C ASP A 433 1.25 -12.72 -16.24
N VAL A 434 2.23 -12.09 -15.59
CA VAL A 434 2.86 -10.87 -16.09
C VAL A 434 3.80 -11.20 -17.26
N THR A 435 3.65 -10.48 -18.37
CA THR A 435 4.53 -10.58 -19.53
C THR A 435 4.94 -9.22 -20.09
N GLY A 436 4.06 -8.22 -20.04
CA GLY A 436 4.27 -6.91 -20.65
C GLY A 436 4.56 -6.97 -22.15
N GLU A 437 4.19 -8.07 -22.86
CA GLU A 437 4.49 -8.26 -24.28
C GLU A 437 3.92 -7.12 -25.13
N GLY A 438 4.80 -6.37 -25.79
CA GLY A 438 4.43 -5.25 -26.65
C GLY A 438 4.24 -3.90 -25.94
N ALA A 439 4.45 -3.82 -24.62
CA ALA A 439 4.33 -2.57 -23.86
C ALA A 439 5.54 -1.63 -24.02
N GLY A 440 6.65 -2.13 -24.60
CA GLY A 440 7.93 -1.43 -24.68
C GLY A 440 8.71 -1.47 -23.36
N PRO A 441 9.81 -0.70 -23.26
CA PRO A 441 10.64 -0.72 -22.06
C PRO A 441 9.87 -0.27 -20.81
N ILE A 442 9.92 -1.08 -19.75
CA ILE A 442 9.35 -0.76 -18.43
C ILE A 442 10.50 -0.66 -17.42
N LEU A 443 10.58 0.45 -16.69
CA LEU A 443 11.61 0.68 -15.69
C LEU A 443 11.20 0.03 -14.36
N VAL A 444 11.99 -0.94 -13.90
CA VAL A 444 11.77 -1.66 -12.65
C VAL A 444 12.84 -1.23 -11.65
N VAL A 445 12.42 -0.66 -10.54
CA VAL A 445 13.29 -0.03 -9.55
C VAL A 445 13.27 -0.82 -8.25
N GLY A 446 14.43 -1.06 -7.65
CA GLY A 446 14.51 -1.69 -6.34
C GLY A 446 15.69 -1.20 -5.53
N THR A 447 15.57 -1.26 -4.22
CA THR A 447 16.67 -0.91 -3.31
C THR A 447 17.45 -2.14 -2.86
N THR A 448 18.70 -1.93 -2.46
CA THR A 448 19.59 -3.03 -2.04
C THR A 448 19.19 -3.68 -0.72
N GLY A 449 18.47 -2.97 0.13
CA GLY A 449 17.99 -3.44 1.44
C GLY A 449 16.50 -3.27 1.61
N ASP A 450 15.72 -3.53 0.55
CA ASP A 450 14.27 -3.48 0.61
C ASP A 450 13.71 -4.59 1.50
N PRO A 451 12.98 -4.25 2.58
CA PRO A 451 12.42 -5.24 3.48
C PRO A 451 11.15 -5.91 2.95
N ALA A 452 10.33 -5.18 2.19
CA ALA A 452 9.00 -5.63 1.78
C ALA A 452 9.02 -6.36 0.42
N THR A 453 9.83 -5.84 -0.51
CA THR A 453 10.05 -6.41 -1.85
C THR A 453 11.55 -6.50 -2.10
N PRO A 454 12.23 -7.53 -1.57
CA PRO A 454 13.67 -7.68 -1.69
C PRO A 454 14.17 -7.51 -3.12
N LEU A 455 15.40 -7.03 -3.30
CA LEU A 455 15.96 -6.76 -4.63
C LEU A 455 15.83 -7.95 -5.59
N SER A 456 15.87 -9.19 -5.09
CA SER A 456 15.64 -10.40 -5.89
C SER A 456 14.22 -10.45 -6.50
N SER A 457 13.22 -9.93 -5.79
CA SER A 457 11.84 -9.84 -6.30
C SER A 457 11.75 -8.80 -7.43
N THR A 458 12.44 -7.66 -7.27
CA THR A 458 12.56 -6.63 -8.31
C THR A 458 13.29 -7.17 -9.56
N GLU A 459 14.37 -7.95 -9.37
CA GLU A 459 15.08 -8.62 -10.46
C GLU A 459 14.16 -9.61 -11.19
N ALA A 460 13.33 -10.38 -10.46
CA ALA A 460 12.36 -11.30 -11.04
C ALA A 460 11.27 -10.57 -11.85
N MET A 461 10.78 -9.41 -11.37
CA MET A 461 9.84 -8.57 -12.13
C MET A 461 10.48 -8.08 -13.45
N ALA A 462 11.72 -7.60 -13.41
CA ALA A 462 12.42 -7.15 -14.60
C ALA A 462 12.63 -8.31 -15.60
N ASP A 463 12.94 -9.50 -15.12
CA ASP A 463 13.13 -10.70 -15.96
C ASP A 463 11.80 -11.24 -16.52
N ALA A 464 10.66 -11.05 -15.84
CA ALA A 464 9.34 -11.50 -16.29
C ALA A 464 8.77 -10.63 -17.42
N LEU A 465 9.11 -9.34 -17.46
CA LEU A 465 8.67 -8.40 -18.48
C LEU A 465 9.49 -8.57 -19.78
N GLU A 466 8.82 -8.51 -20.95
CA GLU A 466 9.49 -8.64 -22.26
C GLU A 466 10.64 -7.63 -22.45
N GLU A 467 10.43 -6.38 -22.03
CA GLU A 467 11.43 -5.31 -22.10
C GLU A 467 11.60 -4.66 -20.71
N GLY A 468 11.74 -5.47 -19.62
CA GLY A 468 12.05 -4.98 -18.30
C GLY A 468 13.47 -4.39 -18.22
N VAL A 469 13.63 -3.23 -17.56
CA VAL A 469 14.91 -2.55 -17.37
C VAL A 469 15.13 -2.30 -15.90
N LEU A 470 16.16 -2.91 -15.31
CA LEU A 470 16.44 -2.84 -13.89
C LEU A 470 17.22 -1.56 -13.51
N LEU A 471 16.73 -0.83 -12.52
CA LEU A 471 17.43 0.24 -11.82
C LEU A 471 17.63 -0.14 -10.34
N VAL A 472 18.87 -0.24 -9.89
CA VAL A 472 19.18 -0.56 -8.50
C VAL A 472 19.59 0.69 -7.74
N VAL A 473 18.91 0.99 -6.65
CA VAL A 473 19.20 2.10 -5.76
C VAL A 473 19.85 1.57 -4.46
N VAL A 474 20.98 2.15 -4.05
CA VAL A 474 21.67 1.70 -2.83
C VAL A 474 21.03 2.40 -1.63
N ALA A 475 20.21 1.66 -0.89
CA ALA A 475 19.53 2.11 0.31
C ALA A 475 19.00 0.92 1.11
N ASP A 476 18.75 1.12 2.40
CA ASP A 476 18.13 0.16 3.32
C ASP A 476 16.70 0.63 3.65
N GLN A 477 15.83 0.65 2.65
CA GLN A 477 14.43 1.05 2.77
C GLN A 477 13.60 0.48 1.62
N HIS A 478 12.29 0.50 1.78
CA HIS A 478 11.34 0.17 0.73
C HIS A 478 11.25 1.32 -0.28
N THR A 479 11.30 1.01 -1.59
CA THR A 479 11.25 1.91 -2.76
C THR A 479 12.47 2.82 -2.95
N GLY A 480 12.80 3.12 -4.20
CA GLY A 480 14.01 3.85 -4.59
C GLY A 480 13.82 5.30 -4.97
N TYR A 481 12.59 5.72 -5.36
CA TYR A 481 12.32 7.11 -5.71
C TYR A 481 12.49 8.03 -4.50
N GLY A 482 13.20 9.10 -4.64
CA GLY A 482 13.44 10.03 -3.52
C GLY A 482 14.70 9.77 -2.70
N VAL A 483 15.38 8.62 -2.91
CA VAL A 483 16.58 8.26 -2.13
C VAL A 483 17.75 9.19 -2.41
N ASN A 484 18.03 9.47 -3.69
CA ASN A 484 19.14 10.32 -4.09
C ASN A 484 18.94 10.97 -5.47
N ASP A 485 19.76 11.96 -5.81
CA ASP A 485 19.65 12.70 -7.08
C ASP A 485 19.74 11.77 -8.32
N CYS A 486 20.57 10.71 -8.27
CA CYS A 486 20.70 9.77 -9.38
C CYS A 486 19.41 9.01 -9.64
N ALA A 487 18.72 8.54 -8.60
CA ALA A 487 17.43 7.86 -8.72
C ALA A 487 16.37 8.80 -9.31
N TYR A 488 16.28 10.02 -8.79
CA TYR A 488 15.39 11.05 -9.34
C TYR A 488 15.67 11.34 -10.81
N GLU A 489 16.92 11.69 -11.16
CA GLU A 489 17.30 12.07 -12.54
C GLU A 489 17.04 10.91 -13.53
N THR A 490 17.28 9.67 -13.11
CA THR A 490 17.09 8.50 -13.98
C THR A 490 15.61 8.22 -14.22
N ILE A 491 14.80 8.21 -13.16
CA ILE A 491 13.36 7.91 -13.25
C ILE A 491 12.63 9.03 -13.97
N ASP A 492 12.90 10.30 -13.63
CA ASP A 492 12.29 11.46 -14.27
C ASP A 492 12.67 11.55 -15.74
N GLY A 493 13.96 11.33 -16.08
CA GLY A 493 14.42 11.32 -17.47
C GLY A 493 13.73 10.24 -18.30
N TYR A 494 13.49 9.07 -17.73
CA TYR A 494 12.71 8.02 -18.38
C TYR A 494 11.24 8.43 -18.56
N LEU A 495 10.57 8.92 -17.53
CA LEU A 495 9.15 9.31 -17.61
C LEU A 495 8.94 10.52 -18.54
N ILE A 496 9.81 11.53 -18.50
CA ILE A 496 9.64 12.76 -19.27
C ILE A 496 10.09 12.57 -20.73
N ASP A 497 11.33 12.15 -20.91
CA ASP A 497 12.02 12.17 -22.21
C ASP A 497 12.12 10.78 -22.87
N LEU A 498 11.64 9.73 -22.19
CA LEU A 498 11.76 8.32 -22.59
C LEU A 498 13.23 7.88 -22.73
N GLU A 499 14.10 8.44 -21.89
CA GLU A 499 15.50 8.06 -21.81
C GLU A 499 15.63 6.76 -21.00
N VAL A 500 15.67 5.63 -21.69
CA VAL A 500 15.81 4.31 -21.06
C VAL A 500 17.24 4.14 -20.55
N PRO A 501 17.47 3.94 -19.23
CA PRO A 501 18.81 3.71 -18.71
C PRO A 501 19.39 2.38 -19.20
N GLU A 502 20.72 2.18 -19.02
CA GLU A 502 21.32 0.87 -19.23
C GLU A 502 20.78 -0.11 -18.15
N ASP A 503 20.42 -1.32 -18.58
CA ASP A 503 19.93 -2.35 -17.68
C ASP A 503 20.96 -2.67 -16.57
N GLY A 504 20.49 -2.78 -15.32
CA GLY A 504 21.33 -2.92 -14.13
C GLY A 504 22.07 -1.66 -13.69
N THR A 505 21.65 -0.46 -14.18
CA THR A 505 22.17 0.83 -13.67
C THR A 505 22.05 0.90 -12.15
N ARG A 506 23.08 1.44 -11.49
CA ARG A 506 23.11 1.57 -10.02
C ARG A 506 23.25 3.04 -9.61
N CYS A 507 22.37 3.47 -8.70
CA CYS A 507 22.36 4.78 -8.06
C CYS A 507 22.74 4.65 -6.58
N GLY A 508 23.91 5.23 -6.16
CA GLY A 508 24.38 5.17 -4.79
C GLY A 508 25.73 5.80 -4.58
#